data_86ef6565bf8e9af9cc6cdd51fbcabe29
#
_entry.id   86ef6565bf8e9af9cc6cdd51fbcabe29
#
_cell.length_a   1.000
_cell.length_b   1.000
_cell.length_c   1.000
_cell.angle_alpha   90.00
_cell.angle_beta   90.00
_cell.angle_gamma   90.00
#
_symmetry.space_group_name_H-M   'P 1'
#
loop_
_entity.id
_entity.type
_entity.pdbx_description
1 polymer ?
#
loop_
_entity_poly.entity_id
_entity_poly.type
_entity_poly.pdbx_seq_one_letter_code
_entity_poly.pdbx_strand_id
1 'polypeptide(L)' 'MPVLFIEAPPGIRPDKKRVMMQKITEAIDEAYHIGGTLIFLREYPVENVAMDGRVQSENPKILEALESISTGA' A
#
# COMPACT_ATOMS: atom_id res chain seq x y z
N MET A 1 9.07 -8.66 -17.94
CA MET A 1 7.83 -8.10 -17.41
C MET A 1 7.82 -8.23 -15.90
N PRO A 2 8.21 -7.22 -15.15
CA PRO A 2 8.22 -7.30 -13.69
C PRO A 2 6.81 -7.39 -13.11
N VAL A 3 6.69 -8.12 -12.00
CA VAL A 3 5.41 -8.25 -11.30
C VAL A 3 5.64 -7.95 -9.82
N LEU A 4 4.83 -7.05 -9.26
CA LEU A 4 4.91 -6.64 -7.87
C LEU A 4 3.61 -6.94 -7.15
N PHE A 5 3.74 -7.46 -5.94
CA PHE A 5 2.61 -7.64 -5.04
C PHE A 5 2.83 -6.77 -3.82
N ILE A 6 1.89 -5.87 -3.56
CA ILE A 6 1.96 -4.96 -2.41
C ILE A 6 0.81 -5.30 -1.48
N GLU A 7 1.13 -5.50 -0.21
CA GLU A 7 0.14 -5.71 0.82
C GLU A 7 0.20 -4.51 1.75
N ALA A 8 -0.92 -3.85 1.96
CA ALA A 8 -0.94 -2.54 2.59
C ALA A 8 -2.18 -2.34 3.45
N PRO A 9 -2.13 -1.37 4.38
CA PRO A 9 -3.32 -0.96 5.13
C PRO A 9 -4.38 -0.37 4.20
N PRO A 10 -5.65 -0.42 4.61
CA PRO A 10 -6.74 0.10 3.80
C PRO A 10 -6.87 1.62 3.91
N GLY A 11 -7.68 2.20 3.05
CA GLY A 11 -8.12 3.58 3.18
C GLY A 11 -7.33 4.62 2.43
N ILE A 12 -6.34 4.22 1.64
CA ILE A 12 -5.62 5.17 0.81
C ILE A 12 -6.55 5.71 -0.29
N ARG A 13 -6.47 7.02 -0.52
CA ARG A 13 -7.29 7.67 -1.54
C ARG A 13 -6.89 7.20 -2.94
N PRO A 14 -7.88 7.07 -3.86
CA PRO A 14 -7.58 6.63 -5.23
C PRO A 14 -6.56 7.48 -5.97
N ASP A 15 -6.57 8.81 -5.76
CA ASP A 15 -5.61 9.70 -6.41
C ASP A 15 -4.18 9.44 -5.91
N LYS A 16 -4.01 9.19 -4.61
CA LYS A 16 -2.70 8.87 -4.03
C LYS A 16 -2.22 7.50 -4.48
N LYS A 17 -3.13 6.54 -4.57
CA LYS A 17 -2.83 5.19 -5.06
C LYS A 17 -2.30 5.24 -6.48
N ARG A 18 -2.93 6.03 -7.34
CA ARG A 18 -2.49 6.19 -8.73
C ARG A 18 -1.07 6.75 -8.82
N VAL A 19 -0.78 7.80 -8.07
CA VAL A 19 0.55 8.42 -8.05
C VAL A 19 1.60 7.43 -7.55
N MET A 20 1.29 6.69 -6.49
CA MET A 20 2.20 5.68 -5.96
C MET A 20 2.54 4.63 -7.02
N MET A 21 1.54 4.10 -7.71
CA MET A 21 1.75 3.08 -8.74
C MET A 21 2.56 3.60 -9.92
N GLN A 22 2.34 4.87 -10.33
CA GLN A 22 3.14 5.50 -11.37
C GLN A 22 4.60 5.60 -10.96
N LYS A 23 4.87 6.04 -9.73
CA LYS A 23 6.24 6.20 -9.24
C LYS A 23 6.97 4.87 -9.09
N ILE A 24 6.26 3.84 -8.64
CA ILE A 24 6.83 2.49 -8.55
C ILE A 24 7.18 1.97 -9.94
N THR A 25 6.28 2.15 -10.89
CA THR A 25 6.51 1.74 -12.27
C THR A 25 7.72 2.45 -12.87
N GLU A 26 7.83 3.76 -12.66
CA GLU A 26 8.97 4.54 -13.14
C GLU A 26 10.28 4.02 -12.55
N ALA A 27 10.29 3.72 -11.26
CA ALA A 27 11.49 3.19 -10.60
C ALA A 27 11.91 1.84 -11.17
N ILE A 28 10.95 0.96 -11.40
CA ILE A 28 11.21 -0.38 -11.98
C ILE A 28 11.71 -0.24 -13.42
N ASP A 29 11.08 0.61 -14.22
CA ASP A 29 11.47 0.82 -15.63
C ASP A 29 12.87 1.42 -15.71
N GLU A 30 13.22 2.32 -14.80
CA GLU A 30 14.54 2.91 -14.76
C GLU A 30 15.61 1.88 -14.44
N ALA A 31 15.30 0.92 -13.57
CA ALA A 31 16.25 -0.13 -13.17
C ALA A 31 16.39 -1.23 -14.22
N TYR A 32 15.29 -1.69 -14.77
CA TYR A 32 15.26 -2.86 -15.65
C TYR A 32 15.21 -2.53 -17.14
N HIS A 33 14.73 -1.35 -17.49
CA HIS A 33 14.53 -0.93 -18.89
C HIS A 33 13.64 -1.90 -19.66
N ILE A 34 12.70 -2.51 -18.99
CA ILE A 34 11.72 -3.43 -19.56
C ILE A 34 10.33 -2.90 -19.23
N GLY A 35 9.48 -2.78 -20.24
CA GLY A 35 8.10 -2.35 -20.01
C GLY A 35 7.20 -3.46 -19.47
N GLY A 36 5.92 -3.15 -19.30
CA GLY A 36 4.91 -4.12 -18.91
C GLY A 36 4.89 -4.46 -17.44
N THR A 37 5.31 -3.54 -16.57
CA THR A 37 5.26 -3.76 -15.13
C THR A 37 3.82 -3.93 -14.65
N LEU A 38 3.57 -5.03 -13.93
CA LEU A 38 2.28 -5.30 -13.29
C LEU A 38 2.39 -5.08 -11.80
N ILE A 39 1.43 -4.38 -11.23
CA ILE A 39 1.37 -4.13 -9.79
C ILE A 39 0.01 -4.59 -9.28
N PHE A 40 0.03 -5.47 -8.30
CA PHE A 40 -1.16 -5.91 -7.58
C PHE A 40 -1.12 -5.34 -6.18
N LEU A 41 -2.12 -4.55 -5.82
CA LEU A 41 -2.26 -4.00 -4.48
C LEU A 41 -3.39 -4.70 -3.76
N ARG A 42 -3.07 -5.23 -2.58
CA ARG A 42 -4.06 -5.86 -1.72
C ARG A 42 -4.13 -5.09 -0.42
N GLU A 43 -5.31 -4.61 -0.09
CA GLU A 43 -5.54 -3.89 1.15
C GLU A 43 -6.23 -4.80 2.15
N TYR A 44 -5.72 -4.85 3.37
CA TYR A 44 -6.27 -5.68 4.42
C TYR A 44 -6.94 -4.82 5.48
N PRO A 45 -8.17 -5.18 5.90
CA PRO A 45 -8.77 -4.57 7.09
C PRO A 45 -7.86 -4.83 8.29
N VAL A 46 -7.71 -3.84 9.16
CA VAL A 46 -6.78 -3.96 10.28
C VAL A 46 -7.21 -5.00 11.31
N GLU A 47 -8.49 -5.37 11.33
CA GLU A 47 -8.97 -6.47 12.18
C GLU A 47 -8.51 -7.85 11.69
N ASN A 48 -7.96 -7.91 10.47
CA ASN A 48 -7.44 -9.16 9.90
C ASN A 48 -5.93 -9.28 10.03
N VAL A 49 -5.28 -8.34 10.71
CA VAL A 49 -3.83 -8.32 10.87
C VAL A 49 -3.49 -8.30 12.35
N ALA A 50 -2.59 -9.17 12.76
CA ALA A 50 -2.12 -9.23 14.14
C ALA A 50 -0.59 -9.27 14.18
N MET A 51 -0.03 -8.62 15.19
CA MET A 51 1.39 -8.69 15.50
C MET A 51 1.53 -9.14 16.95
N ASP A 52 2.25 -10.23 17.17
CA ASP A 52 2.45 -10.82 18.51
C ASP A 52 1.11 -11.05 19.23
N GLY A 53 0.10 -11.52 18.52
CA GLY A 53 -1.21 -11.83 19.07
C GLY A 53 -2.12 -10.62 19.29
N ARG A 54 -1.66 -9.41 18.99
CA ARG A 54 -2.49 -8.20 19.09
C ARG A 54 -3.03 -7.82 17.74
N VAL A 55 -4.35 -7.73 17.65
CA VAL A 55 -5.02 -7.31 16.41
C VAL A 55 -4.76 -5.82 16.18
N GLN A 56 -4.41 -5.46 14.96
CA GLN A 56 -4.02 -4.08 14.64
C GLN A 56 -5.16 -3.08 14.82
N SER A 57 -6.40 -3.52 14.74
CA SER A 57 -7.56 -2.66 15.02
C SER A 57 -7.58 -2.14 16.46
N GLU A 58 -6.83 -2.76 17.35
CA GLU A 58 -6.74 -2.35 18.77
C GLU A 58 -5.51 -1.48 19.05
N ASN A 59 -4.71 -1.18 18.04
CA ASN A 59 -3.48 -0.41 18.20
C ASN A 59 -3.74 1.07 17.89
N PRO A 60 -3.67 1.97 18.90
CA PRO A 60 -3.94 3.39 18.68
C PRO A 60 -3.04 4.03 17.63
N LYS A 61 -1.78 3.62 17.54
CA LYS A 61 -0.84 4.15 16.55
C LYS A 61 -1.26 3.79 15.13
N ILE A 62 -1.77 2.58 14.95
CA ILE A 62 -2.26 2.12 13.64
C ILE A 62 -3.52 2.89 13.26
N LEU A 63 -4.45 3.07 14.20
CA LEU A 63 -5.69 3.81 13.95
C LEU A 63 -5.39 5.26 13.56
N GLU A 64 -4.42 5.88 14.24
CA GLU A 64 -3.97 7.23 13.91
C GLU A 64 -3.35 7.28 12.51
N ALA A 65 -2.51 6.31 12.17
CA ALA A 65 -1.89 6.23 10.85
C ALA A 65 -2.94 6.05 9.73
N LEU A 66 -3.97 5.24 9.97
CA LEU A 66 -5.05 5.04 9.01
C LEU A 66 -5.82 6.33 8.75
N GLU A 67 -6.02 7.13 9.78
CA GLU A 67 -6.68 8.43 9.64
C GLU A 67 -5.87 9.35 8.73
N SER A 68 -4.54 9.40 8.92
CA SER A 68 -3.65 10.17 8.04
C SER A 68 -3.72 9.67 6.60
N ILE A 69 -3.72 8.36 6.41
CA ILE A 69 -3.80 7.75 5.07
C ILE A 69 -5.09 8.16 4.36
N SER A 70 -6.21 8.10 5.06
CA SER A 70 -7.52 8.39 4.46
C SER A 70 -7.72 9.88 4.16
N THR A 71 -7.07 10.76 4.92
CA THR A 71 -7.13 12.20 4.66
C THR A 71 -6.12 12.65 3.59
N GLY A 72 -5.14 11.82 3.28
CA GLY A 72 -4.08 12.16 2.33
C GLY A 72 -3.06 13.13 2.89
N ALA A 73 -3.01 13.25 4.18
CA ALA A 73 -2.05 14.13 4.85
C ALA A 73 -0.66 13.50 4.87
#